data_5443868f7591b11b791b789a313b14d4
#
_entry.id   5443868f7591b11b791b789a313b14d4
#
_cell.length_a   1.000
_cell.length_b   1.000
_cell.length_c   1.000
_cell.angle_alpha   90.00
_cell.angle_beta   90.00
_cell.angle_gamma   90.00
#
_symmetry.space_group_name_H-M   'P 1'
#
loop_
_entity.id
_entity.type
_entity.pdbx_description
1 polymer ?
#
loop_
_entity_poly.entity_id
_entity_poly.type
_entity_poly.pdbx_seq_one_letter_code
_entity_poly.pdbx_strand_id
1 'polypeptide(L)'
;MKKGFPLRVATAALVIGTSVAPVVAMAQGAGTVTPPPGCTAFLTVQSRNCVVSHMWTCEGDPEGTHWRLSMDGEGPFALSFTDSEFRWLLSYDLRGGAQTILIEPEEDPASITELFETGSDSMVFSTIYENAAGLRIRRDYTGFDRLTGEVAQIDGRTLNRTEFSYEYDLGDGSRRVEGTQYVQENWRMFFGGLEVTEMPNGERFESDNSPMEFAEPGERGFLTDQPLYDCGDMMS
;
A
#
# COMPACT_ATOMS: atom_id res chain seq x y z
N MET A 1 -42.54 -69.31 58.83
CA MET A 1 -43.23 -68.67 57.72
C MET A 1 -42.84 -67.20 57.73
N LYS A 2 -41.85 -66.76 56.96
CA LYS A 2 -41.49 -65.36 56.76
C LYS A 2 -41.41 -65.10 55.28
N LYS A 3 -42.29 -64.23 54.71
CA LYS A 3 -42.38 -63.84 53.35
C LYS A 3 -41.35 -62.76 53.09
N GLY A 4 -40.41 -62.97 52.20
CA GLY A 4 -39.45 -61.96 51.69
C GLY A 4 -40.11 -61.16 50.59
N PHE A 5 -40.02 -59.83 50.67
CA PHE A 5 -40.43 -58.86 49.65
C PHE A 5 -39.23 -58.55 48.71
N PRO A 6 -39.37 -58.54 47.44
CA PRO A 6 -38.26 -58.15 46.54
C PRO A 6 -38.20 -56.62 46.40
N LEU A 7 -37.02 -56.07 46.66
CA LEU A 7 -36.66 -54.67 46.48
C LEU A 7 -36.42 -54.43 44.99
N ARG A 8 -37.25 -53.62 44.35
CA ARG A 8 -37.05 -53.15 42.97
C ARG A 8 -36.13 -51.94 43.00
N VAL A 9 -34.93 -52.07 42.48
CA VAL A 9 -33.99 -50.99 42.22
C VAL A 9 -34.41 -50.33 40.89
N ALA A 10 -34.84 -49.09 40.93
CA ALA A 10 -35.10 -48.25 39.77
C ALA A 10 -33.81 -47.56 39.37
N THR A 11 -33.24 -47.91 38.20
CA THR A 11 -32.09 -47.25 37.63
C THR A 11 -32.57 -46.00 36.87
N ALA A 12 -32.31 -44.83 37.41
CA ALA A 12 -32.55 -43.56 36.67
C ALA A 12 -31.38 -43.30 35.73
N ALA A 13 -31.63 -43.31 34.42
CA ALA A 13 -30.66 -42.91 33.41
C ALA A 13 -30.66 -41.38 33.31
N LEU A 14 -29.52 -40.77 33.70
CA LEU A 14 -29.28 -39.34 33.58
C LEU A 14 -28.85 -39.06 32.11
N VAL A 15 -29.73 -38.49 31.31
CA VAL A 15 -29.42 -38.01 29.95
C VAL A 15 -28.77 -36.61 30.06
N ILE A 16 -27.45 -36.55 29.92
CA ILE A 16 -26.73 -35.28 29.84
C ILE A 16 -26.85 -34.75 28.40
N GLY A 17 -27.78 -33.84 28.20
CA GLY A 17 -27.93 -33.11 26.96
C GLY A 17 -26.78 -32.11 26.80
N THR A 18 -25.83 -32.37 25.90
CA THR A 18 -24.82 -31.39 25.48
C THR A 18 -25.48 -30.37 24.57
N SER A 19 -25.81 -29.20 25.12
CA SER A 19 -26.20 -28.03 24.33
C SER A 19 -24.97 -27.46 23.60
N VAL A 20 -24.85 -27.72 22.31
CA VAL A 20 -23.90 -27.04 21.44
C VAL A 20 -24.46 -25.63 21.19
N ALA A 21 -23.92 -24.64 21.88
CA ALA A 21 -24.21 -23.24 21.58
C ALA A 21 -23.59 -22.90 20.23
N PRO A 22 -24.32 -22.25 19.28
CA PRO A 22 -23.73 -21.78 18.05
C PRO A 22 -22.68 -20.70 18.39
N VAL A 23 -21.42 -20.94 18.02
CA VAL A 23 -20.38 -19.90 18.01
C VAL A 23 -20.75 -18.96 16.89
N VAL A 24 -21.36 -17.83 17.24
CA VAL A 24 -21.52 -16.71 16.30
C VAL A 24 -20.13 -16.13 16.11
N ALA A 25 -19.48 -16.47 15.00
CA ALA A 25 -18.29 -15.77 14.54
C ALA A 25 -18.72 -14.31 14.30
N MET A 26 -18.40 -13.42 15.22
CA MET A 26 -18.47 -11.98 14.99
C MET A 26 -17.44 -11.70 13.89
N ALA A 27 -17.89 -11.50 12.66
CA ALA A 27 -17.08 -10.85 11.65
C ALA A 27 -16.70 -9.48 12.26
N GLN A 28 -15.43 -9.29 12.56
CA GLN A 28 -14.92 -7.97 12.93
C GLN A 28 -15.17 -7.11 11.69
N GLY A 29 -16.09 -6.15 11.81
CA GLY A 29 -16.35 -5.23 10.73
C GLY A 29 -15.05 -4.51 10.40
N ALA A 30 -14.76 -4.36 9.09
CA ALA A 30 -13.64 -3.55 8.63
C ALA A 30 -13.74 -2.17 9.31
N GLY A 31 -12.64 -1.72 9.91
CA GLY A 31 -12.52 -0.38 10.42
C GLY A 31 -12.49 0.64 9.28
N THR A 32 -12.53 1.90 9.62
CA THR A 32 -12.47 2.98 8.64
C THR A 32 -11.35 3.94 9.02
N VAL A 33 -10.48 4.23 8.07
CA VAL A 33 -9.42 5.23 8.21
C VAL A 33 -10.07 6.62 8.26
N THR A 34 -9.63 7.44 9.19
CA THR A 34 -10.08 8.83 9.29
C THR A 34 -8.92 9.74 8.89
N PRO A 35 -9.05 10.53 7.81
CA PRO A 35 -8.05 11.53 7.45
C PRO A 35 -7.82 12.54 8.59
N PRO A 36 -6.63 13.15 8.68
CA PRO A 36 -6.38 14.21 9.65
C PRO A 36 -7.38 15.39 9.54
N PRO A 37 -7.60 16.15 10.63
CA PRO A 37 -8.43 17.35 10.58
C PRO A 37 -7.95 18.33 9.50
N GLY A 38 -8.87 18.89 8.71
CA GLY A 38 -8.56 19.77 7.57
C GLY A 38 -8.14 19.04 6.30
N CYS A 39 -8.16 17.69 6.29
CA CYS A 39 -7.85 16.90 5.10
C CYS A 39 -9.10 16.21 4.55
N THR A 40 -9.18 16.09 3.22
CA THR A 40 -10.28 15.46 2.49
C THR A 40 -9.74 14.30 1.67
N ALA A 41 -10.16 13.08 2.01
CA ALA A 41 -9.82 11.90 1.23
C ALA A 41 -10.60 11.88 -0.08
N PHE A 42 -9.94 11.40 -1.15
CA PHE A 42 -10.54 11.33 -2.48
C PHE A 42 -10.38 9.97 -3.16
N LEU A 43 -9.47 9.11 -2.70
CA LEU A 43 -9.23 7.82 -3.31
C LEU A 43 -8.75 6.80 -2.28
N THR A 44 -9.25 5.56 -2.40
CA THR A 44 -8.70 4.35 -1.76
C THR A 44 -8.33 3.37 -2.85
N VAL A 45 -7.16 2.74 -2.73
CA VAL A 45 -6.66 1.75 -3.70
C VAL A 45 -6.32 0.47 -2.96
N GLN A 46 -6.91 -0.63 -3.40
CA GLN A 46 -6.52 -1.97 -3.01
C GLN A 46 -5.48 -2.47 -4.01
N SER A 47 -4.35 -2.91 -3.53
CA SER A 47 -3.26 -3.44 -4.36
C SER A 47 -2.96 -4.89 -4.00
N ARG A 48 -2.26 -5.59 -4.88
CA ARG A 48 -1.61 -6.86 -4.56
C ARG A 48 -0.64 -6.69 -3.39
N ASN A 49 -0.03 -7.77 -2.94
CA ASN A 49 0.93 -7.78 -1.85
C ASN A 49 0.34 -7.29 -0.51
N CYS A 50 -0.96 -7.54 -0.30
CA CYS A 50 -1.70 -7.19 0.92
C CYS A 50 -1.60 -5.71 1.31
N VAL A 51 -1.78 -4.80 0.37
CA VAL A 51 -1.68 -3.35 0.59
C VAL A 51 -2.98 -2.64 0.26
N VAL A 52 -3.40 -1.75 1.17
CA VAL A 52 -4.42 -0.73 0.91
C VAL A 52 -3.82 0.66 1.11
N SER A 53 -4.11 1.58 0.19
CA SER A 53 -3.61 2.95 0.25
C SER A 53 -4.76 3.96 0.20
N HIS A 54 -4.63 5.05 0.96
CA HIS A 54 -5.60 6.14 1.02
C HIS A 54 -4.94 7.44 0.64
N MET A 55 -5.57 8.20 -0.25
CA MET A 55 -5.08 9.48 -0.74
C MET A 55 -5.99 10.61 -0.26
N TRP A 56 -5.38 11.70 0.22
CA TRP A 56 -6.09 12.90 0.63
C TRP A 56 -5.30 14.17 0.33
N THR A 57 -6.01 15.28 0.22
CA THR A 57 -5.47 16.63 0.18
C THR A 57 -5.79 17.33 1.51
N CYS A 58 -4.95 18.29 1.95
CA CYS A 58 -5.18 19.02 3.18
C CYS A 58 -5.26 20.53 2.90
N GLU A 59 -6.12 21.23 3.65
CA GLU A 59 -6.18 22.68 3.63
C GLU A 59 -4.83 23.26 4.09
N GLY A 60 -4.28 24.20 3.32
CA GLY A 60 -2.99 24.82 3.63
C GLY A 60 -1.78 24.16 2.99
N ASP A 61 -1.91 22.96 2.42
CA ASP A 61 -0.89 22.38 1.56
C ASP A 61 -0.88 23.10 0.19
N PRO A 62 0.25 23.11 -0.53
CA PRO A 62 0.31 23.65 -1.88
C PRO A 62 -0.72 22.97 -2.81
N GLU A 63 -1.29 23.72 -3.74
CA GLU A 63 -2.24 23.19 -4.72
C GLU A 63 -1.62 22.06 -5.55
N GLY A 64 -2.39 20.99 -5.77
CA GLY A 64 -1.96 19.81 -6.51
C GLY A 64 -1.13 18.81 -5.71
N THR A 65 -0.82 19.10 -4.43
CA THR A 65 -0.16 18.13 -3.57
C THR A 65 -1.16 17.17 -2.93
N HIS A 66 -0.69 15.96 -2.59
CA HIS A 66 -1.50 15.00 -1.87
C HIS A 66 -0.66 14.05 -1.00
N TRP A 67 -1.29 13.54 0.01
CA TRP A 67 -0.77 12.51 0.90
C TRP A 67 -1.25 11.14 0.48
N ARG A 68 -0.40 10.13 0.64
CA ARG A 68 -0.74 8.71 0.53
C ARG A 68 -0.34 7.98 1.80
N LEU A 69 -1.32 7.41 2.51
CA LEU A 69 -1.11 6.47 3.60
C LEU A 69 -1.19 5.06 3.05
N SER A 70 -0.16 4.24 3.24
CA SER A 70 -0.16 2.83 2.87
C SER A 70 -0.20 1.96 4.12
N MET A 71 -1.06 0.93 4.07
CA MET A 71 -1.32 0.01 5.16
C MET A 71 -1.30 -1.43 4.64
N ASP A 72 -0.88 -2.34 5.50
CA ASP A 72 -0.99 -3.79 5.31
C ASP A 72 -1.81 -4.44 6.44
N GLY A 73 -1.77 -5.76 6.58
CA GLY A 73 -2.48 -6.50 7.63
C GLY A 73 -2.06 -6.15 9.07
N GLU A 74 -0.91 -5.50 9.26
CA GLU A 74 -0.41 -5.04 10.56
C GLU A 74 -0.72 -3.56 10.82
N GLY A 75 -1.33 -2.87 9.87
CA GLY A 75 -1.71 -1.46 9.95
C GLY A 75 -0.81 -0.53 9.11
N PRO A 76 -0.77 0.79 9.42
CA PRO A 76 0.00 1.76 8.67
C PRO A 76 1.52 1.47 8.67
N PHE A 77 2.15 1.55 7.50
CA PHE A 77 3.60 1.39 7.40
C PHE A 77 4.31 2.54 6.69
N ALA A 78 3.63 3.26 5.78
CA ALA A 78 4.22 4.37 5.06
C ALA A 78 3.24 5.54 4.88
N LEU A 79 3.76 6.75 4.93
CA LEU A 79 3.05 7.97 4.59
C LEU A 79 3.93 8.78 3.64
N SER A 80 3.43 9.10 2.44
CA SER A 80 4.17 9.90 1.46
C SER A 80 3.41 11.15 1.05
N PHE A 81 4.14 12.18 0.66
CA PHE A 81 3.65 13.45 0.18
C PHE A 81 4.24 13.73 -1.19
N THR A 82 3.40 13.95 -2.18
CA THR A 82 3.79 14.20 -3.57
C THR A 82 3.07 15.44 -4.09
N ASP A 83 3.62 16.03 -5.14
CA ASP A 83 2.98 17.15 -5.85
C ASP A 83 2.21 16.69 -7.10
N SER A 84 1.74 17.65 -7.89
CA SER A 84 1.00 17.42 -9.12
C SER A 84 1.80 16.78 -10.26
N GLU A 85 3.14 16.79 -10.18
CA GLU A 85 4.04 16.09 -11.09
C GLU A 85 4.48 14.72 -10.55
N PHE A 86 3.95 14.33 -9.39
CA PHE A 86 4.24 13.12 -8.65
C PHE A 86 5.68 13.05 -8.13
N ARG A 87 6.35 14.19 -7.92
CA ARG A 87 7.65 14.21 -7.24
C ARG A 87 7.48 13.78 -5.78
N TRP A 88 8.38 12.98 -5.28
CA TRP A 88 8.38 12.51 -3.88
C TRP A 88 8.99 13.56 -2.97
N LEU A 89 8.18 14.50 -2.51
CA LEU A 89 8.63 15.59 -1.66
C LEU A 89 9.08 15.11 -0.27
N LEU A 90 8.30 14.17 0.30
CA LEU A 90 8.51 13.66 1.65
C LEU A 90 7.92 12.25 1.80
N SER A 91 8.60 11.38 2.54
CA SER A 91 8.09 10.07 2.92
C SER A 91 8.47 9.73 4.35
N TYR A 92 7.57 9.06 5.06
CA TYR A 92 7.79 8.54 6.40
C TYR A 92 7.65 7.02 6.41
N ASP A 93 8.62 6.33 6.99
CA ASP A 93 8.49 4.96 7.47
C ASP A 93 7.85 5.01 8.87
N LEU A 94 6.57 4.67 8.96
CA LEU A 94 5.80 4.78 10.21
C LEU A 94 6.14 3.71 11.24
N ARG A 95 6.84 2.63 10.83
CA ARG A 95 7.29 1.56 11.73
C ARG A 95 8.74 1.73 12.15
N GLY A 96 9.60 2.08 11.20
CA GLY A 96 11.03 2.30 11.45
C GLY A 96 11.36 3.71 11.95
N GLY A 97 10.42 4.66 11.85
CA GLY A 97 10.60 6.04 12.28
C GLY A 97 11.61 6.82 11.41
N ALA A 98 11.85 6.35 10.19
CA ALA A 98 12.69 7.04 9.23
C ALA A 98 11.88 8.00 8.37
N GLN A 99 12.57 9.00 7.78
CA GLN A 99 12.00 9.90 6.79
C GLN A 99 12.93 10.06 5.59
N THR A 100 12.34 10.37 4.45
CA THR A 100 13.08 10.73 3.23
C THR A 100 12.54 12.05 2.71
N ILE A 101 13.43 13.01 2.47
CA ILE A 101 13.10 14.38 2.08
C ILE A 101 13.79 14.68 0.75
N LEU A 102 13.05 15.20 -0.22
CA LEU A 102 13.60 15.67 -1.50
C LEU A 102 14.56 16.83 -1.29
N ILE A 103 15.65 16.87 -2.04
CA ILE A 103 16.57 18.02 -2.11
C ILE A 103 16.18 18.84 -3.32
N GLU A 104 15.71 20.06 -3.10
CA GLU A 104 15.36 20.99 -4.17
C GLU A 104 16.44 22.08 -4.35
N PRO A 105 16.64 22.63 -5.58
CA PRO A 105 16.03 22.14 -6.81
C PRO A 105 16.71 20.86 -7.31
N GLU A 106 15.94 20.01 -8.00
CA GLU A 106 16.46 18.85 -8.71
C GLU A 106 17.19 19.26 -9.97
N GLU A 107 18.08 18.41 -10.47
CA GLU A 107 18.76 18.60 -11.76
C GLU A 107 17.79 18.35 -12.91
N ASP A 108 16.97 17.31 -12.80
CA ASP A 108 15.95 16.91 -13.75
C ASP A 108 14.75 16.35 -12.94
N PRO A 109 13.75 17.18 -12.62
CA PRO A 109 12.62 16.75 -11.79
C PRO A 109 11.68 15.82 -12.54
N ALA A 110 11.18 14.77 -11.89
CA ALA A 110 10.14 13.92 -12.46
C ALA A 110 8.90 14.74 -12.86
N SER A 111 8.30 14.41 -14.02
CA SER A 111 7.17 15.14 -14.58
C SER A 111 6.15 14.22 -15.29
N ILE A 112 4.98 14.04 -14.67
CA ILE A 112 3.84 13.42 -15.35
C ILE A 112 3.41 14.22 -16.58
N THR A 113 3.56 15.54 -16.56
CA THR A 113 3.25 16.39 -17.72
C THR A 113 4.14 16.03 -18.91
N GLU A 114 5.46 15.95 -18.73
CA GLU A 114 6.38 15.56 -19.79
C GLU A 114 6.11 14.14 -20.28
N LEU A 115 5.86 13.21 -19.35
CA LEU A 115 5.53 11.83 -19.69
C LEU A 115 4.33 11.73 -20.65
N PHE A 116 3.26 12.49 -20.42
CA PHE A 116 2.09 12.46 -21.30
C PHE A 116 2.30 13.23 -22.59
N GLU A 117 3.07 14.31 -22.58
CA GLU A 117 3.35 15.13 -23.78
C GLU A 117 4.31 14.43 -24.75
N THR A 118 5.32 13.73 -24.24
CA THR A 118 6.42 13.17 -25.05
C THR A 118 6.41 11.65 -25.12
N GLY A 119 5.72 10.98 -24.18
CA GLY A 119 5.71 9.52 -24.01
C GLY A 119 6.82 9.00 -23.10
N SER A 120 7.69 9.87 -22.61
CA SER A 120 8.82 9.51 -21.74
C SER A 120 9.21 10.70 -20.87
N ASP A 121 9.64 10.43 -19.66
CA ASP A 121 10.16 11.38 -18.69
C ASP A 121 11.47 10.85 -18.12
N SER A 122 12.52 11.67 -18.06
CA SER A 122 13.77 11.35 -17.35
C SER A 122 13.81 12.06 -16.01
N MET A 123 14.58 11.50 -15.06
CA MET A 123 14.68 12.12 -13.75
C MET A 123 16.09 12.00 -13.17
N VAL A 124 16.59 13.12 -12.61
CA VAL A 124 17.84 13.18 -11.83
C VAL A 124 17.57 14.02 -10.58
N PHE A 125 17.48 13.36 -9.45
CA PHE A 125 17.17 14.03 -8.18
C PHE A 125 17.93 13.41 -7.01
N SER A 126 17.89 14.08 -5.88
CA SER A 126 18.52 13.60 -4.66
C SER A 126 17.56 13.71 -3.47
N THR A 127 17.77 12.85 -2.49
CA THR A 127 17.02 12.89 -1.23
C THR A 127 17.96 12.84 -0.03
N ILE A 128 17.48 13.27 1.14
CA ILE A 128 18.05 12.96 2.44
C ILE A 128 17.19 11.89 3.11
N TYR A 129 17.77 10.72 3.31
CA TYR A 129 17.22 9.73 4.22
C TYR A 129 17.71 10.04 5.63
N GLU A 130 16.80 10.08 6.60
CA GLU A 130 17.10 10.25 8.02
C GLU A 130 16.41 9.15 8.83
N ASN A 131 17.18 8.36 9.58
CA ASN A 131 16.61 7.31 10.41
C ASN A 131 16.22 7.82 11.79
N ALA A 132 15.53 7.01 12.60
CA ALA A 132 15.10 7.36 13.96
C ALA A 132 16.25 7.73 14.92
N ALA A 133 17.49 7.32 14.64
CA ALA A 133 18.68 7.68 15.40
C ALA A 133 19.33 8.99 14.93
N GLY A 134 18.77 9.66 13.91
CA GLY A 134 19.28 10.91 13.36
C GLY A 134 20.44 10.73 12.37
N LEU A 135 20.74 9.50 11.94
CA LEU A 135 21.70 9.28 10.86
C LEU A 135 21.10 9.78 9.53
N ARG A 136 21.83 10.67 8.85
CA ARG A 136 21.42 11.26 7.57
C ARG A 136 22.31 10.75 6.44
N ILE A 137 21.66 10.27 5.37
CA ILE A 137 22.34 9.76 4.18
C ILE A 137 21.72 10.45 2.96
N ARG A 138 22.56 11.07 2.13
CA ARG A 138 22.15 11.54 0.81
C ARG A 138 22.06 10.34 -0.12
N ARG A 139 21.00 10.29 -0.92
CA ARG A 139 20.80 9.31 -1.98
C ARG A 139 20.57 10.07 -3.28
N ASP A 140 21.36 9.74 -4.28
CA ASP A 140 21.25 10.32 -5.63
C ASP A 140 20.56 9.30 -6.53
N TYR A 141 19.56 9.75 -7.29
CA TYR A 141 18.72 8.93 -8.16
C TYR A 141 18.84 9.40 -9.60
N THR A 142 18.90 8.44 -10.51
CA THR A 142 18.82 8.67 -11.96
C THR A 142 17.89 7.62 -12.54
N GLY A 143 16.94 8.03 -13.37
CA GLY A 143 15.97 7.10 -13.91
C GLY A 143 15.11 7.67 -15.02
N PHE A 144 14.10 6.92 -15.39
CA PHE A 144 13.08 7.32 -16.36
C PHE A 144 11.75 6.61 -16.10
N ASP A 145 10.68 7.22 -16.61
CA ASP A 145 9.38 6.63 -16.87
C ASP A 145 9.09 6.70 -18.38
N ARG A 146 8.41 5.68 -18.93
CA ARG A 146 8.02 5.63 -20.33
C ARG A 146 6.67 4.98 -20.53
N LEU A 147 5.77 5.62 -21.28
CA LEU A 147 4.51 5.02 -21.72
C LEU A 147 4.79 3.86 -22.67
N THR A 148 4.20 2.70 -22.40
CA THR A 148 4.32 1.52 -23.28
C THR A 148 3.37 1.59 -24.48
N GLY A 149 2.38 2.49 -24.43
CA GLY A 149 1.26 2.54 -25.37
C GLY A 149 0.14 1.54 -25.02
N GLU A 150 0.33 0.70 -24.02
CA GLU A 150 -0.71 -0.22 -23.52
C GLU A 150 -1.63 0.49 -22.53
N VAL A 151 -2.89 0.09 -22.55
CA VAL A 151 -3.94 0.57 -21.65
C VAL A 151 -4.52 -0.60 -20.89
N ALA A 152 -4.61 -0.48 -19.59
CA ALA A 152 -5.26 -1.45 -18.70
C ALA A 152 -6.64 -0.95 -18.27
N GLN A 153 -7.59 -1.89 -18.14
CA GLN A 153 -8.87 -1.65 -17.48
C GLN A 153 -8.84 -2.37 -16.13
N ILE A 154 -8.80 -1.60 -15.04
CA ILE A 154 -8.76 -2.13 -13.68
C ILE A 154 -9.93 -1.51 -12.92
N ASP A 155 -10.81 -2.36 -12.41
CA ASP A 155 -12.02 -1.95 -11.68
C ASP A 155 -12.81 -0.84 -12.38
N GLY A 156 -13.02 -0.99 -13.71
CA GLY A 156 -13.73 -0.02 -14.55
C GLY A 156 -12.98 1.29 -14.82
N ARG A 157 -11.77 1.45 -14.34
CA ARG A 157 -10.93 2.63 -14.59
C ARG A 157 -9.89 2.34 -15.65
N THR A 158 -9.64 3.34 -16.50
CA THR A 158 -8.64 3.27 -17.57
C THR A 158 -7.32 3.83 -17.06
N LEU A 159 -6.25 3.04 -17.15
CA LEU A 159 -4.90 3.42 -16.76
C LEU A 159 -3.94 3.19 -17.93
N ASN A 160 -3.00 4.09 -18.15
CA ASN A 160 -1.90 3.86 -19.07
C ASN A 160 -0.82 3.04 -18.37
N ARG A 161 -0.21 2.12 -19.10
CA ARG A 161 0.90 1.32 -18.59
C ARG A 161 2.22 2.02 -18.91
N THR A 162 3.12 2.04 -17.92
CA THR A 162 4.48 2.52 -18.07
C THR A 162 5.48 1.43 -17.78
N GLU A 163 6.67 1.56 -18.29
CA GLU A 163 7.88 0.93 -17.81
C GLU A 163 8.74 1.99 -17.14
N PHE A 164 9.49 1.61 -16.12
CA PHE A 164 10.38 2.50 -15.40
C PHE A 164 11.68 1.81 -15.03
N SER A 165 12.71 2.62 -14.83
CA SER A 165 13.93 2.17 -14.18
C SER A 165 14.57 3.34 -13.47
N TYR A 166 15.10 3.11 -12.27
CA TYR A 166 15.97 4.06 -11.59
C TYR A 166 17.09 3.35 -10.84
N GLU A 167 18.18 4.07 -10.67
CA GLU A 167 19.34 3.61 -9.90
C GLU A 167 19.62 4.56 -8.75
N TYR A 168 20.12 4.02 -7.64
CA TYR A 168 20.59 4.79 -6.49
C TYR A 168 21.66 4.02 -5.72
N ASP A 169 22.52 4.76 -4.98
CA ASP A 169 23.60 4.19 -4.16
C ASP A 169 23.38 4.55 -2.68
N LEU A 170 23.60 3.58 -1.79
CA LEU A 170 23.58 3.77 -0.33
C LEU A 170 24.99 3.82 0.30
N GLY A 171 26.03 3.90 -0.54
CA GLY A 171 27.43 3.90 -0.11
C GLY A 171 28.07 2.51 -0.08
N ASP A 172 27.30 1.47 -0.38
CA ASP A 172 27.73 0.06 -0.49
C ASP A 172 27.59 -0.52 -1.90
N GLY A 173 27.24 0.33 -2.88
CA GLY A 173 27.06 0.02 -4.28
C GLY A 173 25.69 0.41 -4.81
N SER A 174 25.61 0.45 -6.15
CA SER A 174 24.37 0.82 -6.85
C SER A 174 23.31 -0.27 -6.73
N ARG A 175 22.07 0.18 -6.52
CA ARG A 175 20.85 -0.61 -6.63
C ARG A 175 20.08 -0.15 -7.84
N ARG A 176 19.55 -1.10 -8.59
CA ARG A 176 18.68 -0.82 -9.72
C ARG A 176 17.28 -1.33 -9.43
N VAL A 177 16.31 -0.48 -9.67
CA VAL A 177 14.89 -0.83 -9.59
C VAL A 177 14.29 -0.63 -10.98
N GLU A 178 13.64 -1.65 -11.50
CA GLU A 178 13.00 -1.59 -12.82
C GLU A 178 11.70 -2.37 -12.83
N GLY A 179 10.81 -2.03 -13.75
CA GLY A 179 9.56 -2.75 -13.84
C GLY A 179 8.51 -2.06 -14.70
N THR A 180 7.27 -2.40 -14.39
CA THR A 180 6.08 -1.78 -14.97
C THR A 180 5.22 -1.19 -13.87
N GLN A 181 4.51 -0.10 -14.19
CA GLN A 181 3.55 0.52 -13.31
C GLN A 181 2.39 1.08 -14.13
N TYR A 182 1.42 1.66 -13.46
CA TYR A 182 0.26 2.26 -14.08
C TYR A 182 0.19 3.73 -13.75
N VAL A 183 -0.20 4.58 -14.71
CA VAL A 183 -0.41 6.01 -14.51
C VAL A 183 -1.80 6.42 -14.95
N GLN A 184 -2.46 7.26 -14.15
CA GLN A 184 -3.77 7.81 -14.46
C GLN A 184 -3.67 9.33 -14.55
N GLU A 185 -3.98 9.86 -15.74
CA GLU A 185 -3.77 11.25 -16.10
C GLU A 185 -4.59 12.24 -15.25
N ASN A 186 -5.89 11.96 -15.06
CA ASN A 186 -6.78 12.86 -14.30
C ASN A 186 -6.43 12.93 -12.81
N TRP A 187 -5.98 11.81 -12.23
CA TRP A 187 -5.52 11.79 -10.84
C TRP A 187 -4.08 12.27 -10.69
N ARG A 188 -3.33 12.35 -11.80
CA ARG A 188 -1.90 12.68 -11.84
C ARG A 188 -1.11 11.80 -10.86
N MET A 189 -1.30 10.49 -10.97
CA MET A 189 -0.76 9.52 -10.03
C MET A 189 -0.24 8.28 -10.72
N PHE A 190 0.85 7.75 -10.18
CA PHE A 190 1.31 6.39 -10.45
C PHE A 190 0.78 5.41 -9.40
N PHE A 191 0.53 4.20 -9.89
CA PHE A 191 0.20 3.02 -9.09
C PHE A 191 1.20 1.92 -9.40
N GLY A 192 1.60 1.16 -8.40
CA GLY A 192 2.59 0.09 -8.55
C GLY A 192 2.21 -0.94 -9.60
N GLY A 193 3.15 -1.77 -9.96
CA GLY A 193 3.02 -2.89 -10.87
C GLY A 193 4.03 -3.97 -10.50
N LEU A 194 4.55 -4.66 -11.51
CA LEU A 194 5.65 -5.60 -11.33
C LEU A 194 6.96 -4.82 -11.20
N GLU A 195 7.71 -5.12 -10.16
CA GLU A 195 8.96 -4.48 -9.84
C GLU A 195 10.05 -5.52 -9.56
N VAL A 196 11.25 -5.26 -10.04
CA VAL A 196 12.45 -6.03 -9.74
C VAL A 196 13.50 -5.08 -9.17
N THR A 197 13.96 -5.38 -7.96
CA THR A 197 15.10 -4.69 -7.34
C THR A 197 16.34 -5.57 -7.45
N GLU A 198 17.39 -5.06 -8.08
CA GLU A 198 18.70 -5.69 -8.13
C GLU A 198 19.64 -5.02 -7.14
N MET A 199 20.19 -5.82 -6.24
CA MET A 199 21.13 -5.41 -5.20
C MET A 199 22.58 -5.39 -5.71
N PRO A 200 23.51 -4.64 -5.05
CA PRO A 200 24.93 -4.59 -5.46
C PRO A 200 25.62 -5.96 -5.54
N ASN A 201 25.15 -6.96 -4.80
CA ASN A 201 25.67 -8.34 -4.83
C ASN A 201 25.04 -9.20 -5.94
N GLY A 202 24.14 -8.63 -6.77
CA GLY A 202 23.44 -9.32 -7.85
C GLY A 202 22.20 -10.10 -7.42
N GLU A 203 21.80 -10.04 -6.14
CA GLU A 203 20.51 -10.59 -5.71
C GLU A 203 19.35 -9.77 -6.29
N ARG A 204 18.29 -10.48 -6.67
CA ARG A 204 17.10 -9.86 -7.27
C ARG A 204 15.87 -10.19 -6.42
N PHE A 205 15.06 -9.18 -6.16
CA PHE A 205 13.80 -9.28 -5.44
C PHE A 205 12.67 -8.81 -6.36
N GLU A 206 11.64 -9.62 -6.48
CA GLU A 206 10.46 -9.31 -7.30
C GLU A 206 9.27 -9.04 -6.40
N SER A 207 8.46 -8.04 -6.77
CA SER A 207 7.20 -7.74 -6.12
C SER A 207 6.13 -7.37 -7.15
N ASP A 208 4.87 -7.65 -6.83
CA ASP A 208 3.71 -7.22 -7.62
C ASP A 208 2.81 -6.36 -6.74
N ASN A 209 2.85 -5.06 -6.97
CA ASN A 209 2.06 -4.05 -6.27
C ASN A 209 0.92 -3.50 -7.15
N SER A 210 0.49 -4.27 -8.16
CA SER A 210 -0.54 -3.86 -9.11
C SER A 210 -1.85 -3.50 -8.41
N PRO A 211 -2.52 -2.41 -8.79
CA PRO A 211 -3.82 -2.05 -8.25
C PRO A 211 -4.88 -3.05 -8.71
N MET A 212 -5.82 -3.37 -7.82
CA MET A 212 -6.90 -4.33 -8.04
C MET A 212 -8.27 -3.68 -7.97
N GLU A 213 -8.49 -2.77 -7.02
CA GLU A 213 -9.74 -2.03 -6.87
C GLU A 213 -9.46 -0.58 -6.51
N PHE A 214 -10.36 0.30 -6.93
CA PHE A 214 -10.37 1.72 -6.60
C PHE A 214 -11.71 2.10 -5.99
N ALA A 215 -11.71 2.89 -4.92
CA ALA A 215 -12.92 3.41 -4.33
C ALA A 215 -12.80 4.92 -4.11
N GLU A 216 -13.75 5.67 -4.67
CA GLU A 216 -13.95 7.11 -4.46
C GLU A 216 -14.98 7.37 -3.37
N PRO A 217 -15.14 8.61 -2.87
CA PRO A 217 -16.10 8.95 -1.85
C PRO A 217 -17.53 8.47 -2.17
N GLY A 218 -18.10 7.65 -1.27
CA GLY A 218 -19.43 7.05 -1.43
C GLY A 218 -19.43 5.67 -2.07
N GLU A 219 -18.31 5.20 -2.61
CA GLU A 219 -18.18 3.84 -3.12
C GLU A 219 -17.84 2.85 -2.00
N ARG A 220 -18.20 1.57 -2.22
CA ARG A 220 -17.88 0.50 -1.29
C ARG A 220 -16.37 0.31 -1.20
N GLY A 221 -15.83 0.17 0.00
CA GLY A 221 -14.39 0.02 0.25
C GLY A 221 -13.66 1.34 0.44
N PHE A 222 -14.30 2.49 0.21
CA PHE A 222 -13.68 3.78 0.48
C PHE A 222 -13.29 3.91 1.96
N LEU A 223 -12.03 4.24 2.21
CA LEU A 223 -11.40 4.36 3.53
C LEU A 223 -11.43 3.07 4.39
N THR A 224 -11.60 1.89 3.81
CA THR A 224 -11.46 0.64 4.56
C THR A 224 -10.02 0.46 5.06
N ASP A 225 -9.84 0.01 6.29
CA ASP A 225 -8.53 -0.30 6.87
C ASP A 225 -8.03 -1.73 6.54
N GLN A 226 -8.82 -2.50 5.78
CA GLN A 226 -8.51 -3.90 5.48
C GLN A 226 -7.96 -4.04 4.07
N PRO A 227 -6.70 -4.48 3.90
CA PRO A 227 -6.20 -4.95 2.61
C PRO A 227 -6.89 -6.27 2.24
N LEU A 228 -7.12 -6.49 0.94
CA LEU A 228 -7.96 -7.60 0.45
C LEU A 228 -7.19 -8.63 -0.38
N TYR A 229 -6.11 -8.26 -1.06
CA TYR A 229 -5.46 -9.07 -2.09
C TYR A 229 -4.11 -9.60 -1.62
N ASP A 230 -3.90 -10.91 -1.80
CA ASP A 230 -2.65 -11.64 -1.50
C ASP A 230 -2.23 -11.60 -0.01
N CYS A 231 -3.19 -11.43 0.92
CA CYS A 231 -2.92 -11.35 2.36
C CYS A 231 -2.66 -12.71 3.04
N GLY A 232 -2.93 -13.83 2.37
CA GLY A 232 -2.78 -15.18 2.93
C GLY A 232 -1.36 -15.74 2.87
N ASP A 233 -0.52 -15.25 1.99
CA ASP A 233 0.81 -15.81 1.71
C ASP A 233 1.90 -15.30 2.65
N MET A 234 1.62 -14.29 3.47
CA MET A 234 2.55 -13.72 4.45
C MET A 234 2.57 -14.44 5.80
N MET A 235 1.81 -15.52 5.98
CA MET A 235 1.74 -16.29 7.23
C MET A 235 2.41 -17.68 7.14
N SER A 236 3.37 -17.86 6.25
CA SER A 236 4.10 -19.13 6.13
C SER A 236 5.58 -18.99 6.48
#